data_f709b41054fccc27a095dc4a90b6b68a
#
_entry.id   f709b41054fccc27a095dc4a90b6b68a
#
_cell.length_a   1.000
_cell.length_b   1.000
_cell.length_c   1.000
_cell.angle_alpha   90.00
_cell.angle_beta   90.00
_cell.angle_gamma   90.00
#
_symmetry.space_group_name_H-M   'P 1'
#
loop_
_entity.id
_entity.type
_entity.pdbx_description
1 polymer ?
#
loop_
_entity_poly.entity_id
_entity_poly.type
_entity_poly.pdbx_seq_one_letter_code
_entity_poly.pdbx_strand_id
1 'polypeptide(L)'
;AVDFRKPEGRELLSRLICAPGDDGGLFLTNFPARGWLAYDALKRRREDLIYLNLTGDRHGGSALDYTVNARVGVPFLNGDGVTPLNSALPAWDVIAGQQIALGLLAAERHRSRTGEGQLITLALADVALATMGHLGYLAEAQLNENPRPAMGNHIFGTFGHDFLCADGERVMIVGVSPNQWQAIVKVTDCANSVAALASELDLNFGKEGDRF
;
A
#
# COMPACT_ATOMS: atom_id res chain seq x y z
N ALA A 1 19.48 24.94 -3.77
CA ALA A 1 19.45 24.20 -2.50
C ALA A 1 19.50 25.17 -1.33
N VAL A 2 18.73 24.91 -0.25
CA VAL A 2 18.71 25.72 0.97
C VAL A 2 19.43 24.94 2.07
N ASP A 3 20.43 25.55 2.70
CA ASP A 3 21.14 24.96 3.84
C ASP A 3 20.46 25.35 5.16
N PHE A 4 19.56 24.51 5.64
CA PHE A 4 18.82 24.75 6.89
C PHE A 4 19.59 24.37 8.17
N ARG A 5 20.89 24.04 8.07
CA ARG A 5 21.79 24.03 9.23
C ARG A 5 22.10 25.46 9.65
N LYS A 6 22.04 26.41 8.72
CA LYS A 6 22.25 27.83 8.96
C LYS A 6 20.93 28.54 9.37
N PRO A 7 20.97 29.51 10.28
CA PRO A 7 19.78 30.27 10.68
C PRO A 7 19.06 30.95 9.51
N GLU A 8 19.82 31.53 8.56
CA GLU A 8 19.27 32.21 7.39
C GLU A 8 18.52 31.26 6.47
N GLY A 9 19.05 30.02 6.31
CA GLY A 9 18.37 28.99 5.52
C GLY A 9 17.07 28.53 6.17
N ARG A 10 17.04 28.41 7.50
CA ARG A 10 15.81 28.09 8.26
C ARG A 10 14.78 29.20 8.12
N GLU A 11 15.21 30.47 8.25
CA GLU A 11 14.33 31.62 8.11
C GLU A 11 13.77 31.70 6.68
N LEU A 12 14.60 31.52 5.66
CA LEU A 12 14.14 31.51 4.27
C LEU A 12 13.08 30.42 4.04
N LEU A 13 13.33 29.18 4.50
CA LEU A 13 12.38 28.08 4.35
C LEU A 13 11.08 28.36 5.12
N SER A 14 11.18 28.89 6.34
CA SER A 14 9.98 29.26 7.13
C SER A 14 9.14 30.31 6.43
N ARG A 15 9.75 31.31 5.78
CA ARG A 15 9.03 32.31 4.98
C ARG A 15 8.36 31.71 3.77
N LEU A 16 9.02 30.77 3.09
CA LEU A 16 8.42 30.08 1.94
C LEU A 16 7.22 29.23 2.36
N ILE A 17 7.34 28.46 3.46
CA ILE A 17 6.24 27.65 4.00
C ILE A 17 5.06 28.52 4.41
N CYS A 18 5.34 29.65 5.03
CA CYS A 18 4.33 30.56 5.55
C CYS A 18 4.01 31.73 4.59
N ALA A 19 4.36 31.60 3.31
CA ALA A 19 4.11 32.65 2.34
C ALA A 19 2.61 33.02 2.28
N PRO A 20 2.26 34.31 2.18
CA PRO A 20 0.87 34.75 2.10
C PRO A 20 0.24 34.36 0.76
N GLY A 21 -1.09 34.44 0.70
CA GLY A 21 -1.89 34.14 -0.49
C GLY A 21 -2.58 32.77 -0.40
N ASP A 22 -3.60 32.58 -1.21
CA ASP A 22 -4.48 31.40 -1.18
C ASP A 22 -3.74 30.12 -1.59
N ASP A 23 -2.79 30.24 -2.50
CA ASP A 23 -1.95 29.13 -2.97
C ASP A 23 -0.79 28.80 -2.02
N GLY A 24 -0.55 29.59 -0.95
CA GLY A 24 0.50 29.37 0.02
C GLY A 24 0.06 28.55 1.25
N GLY A 25 0.99 28.29 2.15
CA GLY A 25 0.68 27.61 3.43
C GLY A 25 0.27 26.15 3.28
N LEU A 26 0.82 25.45 2.29
CA LEU A 26 0.75 24.01 2.14
C LEU A 26 2.17 23.45 2.31
N PHE A 27 2.39 22.66 3.34
CA PHE A 27 3.71 22.08 3.61
C PHE A 27 3.63 20.60 3.88
N LEU A 28 4.42 19.85 3.12
CA LEU A 28 4.63 18.42 3.28
C LEU A 28 6.08 18.14 3.63
N THR A 29 6.32 17.29 4.62
CA THR A 29 7.67 16.86 4.98
C THR A 29 7.69 15.48 5.61
N ASN A 30 8.81 14.76 5.43
CA ASN A 30 9.18 13.57 6.19
C ASN A 30 10.32 13.86 7.18
N PHE A 31 10.77 15.11 7.30
CA PHE A 31 11.71 15.51 8.36
C PHE A 31 11.03 15.53 9.71
N PRO A 32 11.81 15.30 10.80
CA PRO A 32 11.28 15.43 12.14
C PRO A 32 10.69 16.82 12.40
N ALA A 33 9.39 16.87 12.71
CA ALA A 33 8.63 18.10 12.98
C ALA A 33 8.95 18.65 14.37
N ARG A 34 10.16 19.17 14.56
CA ARG A 34 10.66 19.68 15.85
C ARG A 34 11.40 21.01 15.72
N GLY A 35 11.46 21.75 16.85
CA GLY A 35 12.13 23.05 16.90
C GLY A 35 11.47 24.06 15.94
N TRP A 36 12.25 24.72 15.10
CA TRP A 36 11.76 25.71 14.13
C TRP A 36 10.83 25.13 13.07
N LEU A 37 10.92 23.82 12.79
CA LEU A 37 10.09 23.10 11.82
C LEU A 37 8.84 22.48 12.47
N ALA A 38 8.64 22.61 13.78
CA ALA A 38 7.43 22.13 14.44
C ALA A 38 6.18 22.86 13.92
N TYR A 39 5.07 22.13 13.80
CA TYR A 39 3.80 22.70 13.37
C TYR A 39 3.43 23.97 14.15
N ASP A 40 3.48 23.93 15.49
CA ASP A 40 3.12 25.07 16.32
C ASP A 40 4.04 26.30 16.13
N ALA A 41 5.30 26.06 15.76
CA ALA A 41 6.23 27.15 15.46
C ALA A 41 5.87 27.84 14.14
N LEU A 42 5.49 27.07 13.12
CA LEU A 42 5.10 27.60 11.82
C LEU A 42 3.66 28.14 11.83
N LYS A 43 2.73 27.51 12.56
CA LYS A 43 1.36 27.96 12.72
C LYS A 43 1.28 29.36 13.33
N ARG A 44 2.16 29.73 14.26
CA ARG A 44 2.26 31.10 14.80
C ARG A 44 2.62 32.15 13.74
N ARG A 45 3.21 31.73 12.61
CA ARG A 45 3.56 32.61 11.48
C ARG A 45 2.48 32.63 10.41
N ARG A 46 1.71 31.54 10.30
CA ARG A 46 0.58 31.40 9.39
C ARG A 46 -0.51 30.55 10.04
N GLU A 47 -1.59 31.17 10.49
CA GLU A 47 -2.64 30.54 11.29
C GLU A 47 -3.39 29.44 10.52
N ASP A 48 -3.63 29.64 9.21
CA ASP A 48 -4.31 28.72 8.31
C ASP A 48 -3.36 27.70 7.64
N LEU A 49 -2.18 27.46 8.24
CA LEU A 49 -1.19 26.51 7.71
C LEU A 49 -1.75 25.09 7.64
N ILE A 50 -1.66 24.47 6.48
CA ILE A 50 -1.83 23.04 6.30
C ILE A 50 -0.44 22.40 6.33
N TYR A 51 -0.22 21.55 7.32
CA TYR A 51 1.05 20.88 7.53
C TYR A 51 0.86 19.38 7.53
N LEU A 52 1.45 18.67 6.58
CA LEU A 52 1.45 17.21 6.56
C LEU A 52 2.85 16.69 6.92
N ASN A 53 2.91 15.85 7.94
CA ASN A 53 4.14 15.16 8.35
C ASN A 53 4.00 13.65 8.10
N LEU A 54 4.86 13.13 7.21
CA LEU A 54 5.02 11.69 6.98
C LEU A 54 6.09 11.14 7.94
N THR A 55 5.73 10.12 8.71
CA THR A 55 6.63 9.41 9.62
C THR A 55 6.73 7.93 9.22
N GLY A 56 7.72 7.20 9.75
CA GLY A 56 7.82 5.77 9.52
C GLY A 56 6.76 4.99 10.31
N ASP A 57 6.53 5.38 11.57
CA ASP A 57 5.47 4.82 12.43
C ASP A 57 4.72 5.92 13.18
N ARG A 58 3.62 5.55 13.84
CA ARG A 58 2.75 6.48 14.60
C ARG A 58 3.41 7.16 15.80
N HIS A 59 4.56 6.68 16.22
CA HIS A 59 5.35 7.25 17.32
C HIS A 59 6.46 8.19 16.82
N GLY A 60 6.53 8.44 15.51
CA GLY A 60 7.52 9.29 14.87
C GLY A 60 8.84 8.60 14.58
N GLY A 61 8.89 7.27 14.68
CA GLY A 61 10.04 6.46 14.29
C GLY A 61 10.30 6.47 12.79
N SER A 62 11.51 6.07 12.39
CA SER A 62 11.91 5.92 11.00
C SER A 62 11.52 4.53 10.48
N ALA A 63 11.03 4.46 9.26
CA ALA A 63 10.84 3.22 8.52
C ALA A 63 11.01 3.47 7.02
N LEU A 64 11.30 2.41 6.29
CA LEU A 64 11.35 2.37 4.84
C LEU A 64 10.28 1.40 4.34
N ASP A 65 9.84 1.55 3.11
CA ASP A 65 8.87 0.66 2.46
C ASP A 65 9.20 -0.82 2.73
N TYR A 66 10.43 -1.23 2.44
CA TYR A 66 10.88 -2.62 2.57
C TYR A 66 10.88 -3.16 4.01
N THR A 67 11.09 -2.32 5.00
CA THR A 67 11.02 -2.71 6.42
C THR A 67 9.58 -2.81 6.89
N VAL A 68 8.71 -1.94 6.41
CA VAL A 68 7.26 -2.00 6.63
C VAL A 68 6.66 -3.21 5.94
N ASN A 69 7.11 -3.51 4.71
CA ASN A 69 6.68 -4.67 3.94
C ASN A 69 6.88 -5.98 4.72
N ALA A 70 8.07 -6.15 5.30
CA ALA A 70 8.35 -7.31 6.16
C ALA A 70 7.44 -7.35 7.41
N ARG A 71 7.16 -6.18 8.01
CA ARG A 71 6.33 -6.08 9.21
C ARG A 71 4.88 -6.50 9.00
N VAL A 72 4.33 -6.31 7.80
CA VAL A 72 2.96 -6.72 7.45
C VAL A 72 2.88 -8.09 6.79
N GLY A 73 3.99 -8.84 6.70
CA GLY A 73 4.02 -10.23 6.27
C GLY A 73 3.99 -10.46 4.75
N VAL A 74 3.99 -9.43 3.92
CA VAL A 74 3.90 -9.55 2.45
C VAL A 74 5.05 -10.37 1.84
N PRO A 75 6.33 -10.26 2.28
CA PRO A 75 7.39 -11.11 1.75
C PRO A 75 7.15 -12.61 1.95
N PHE A 76 6.50 -13.02 3.04
CA PHE A 76 6.11 -14.42 3.24
C PHE A 76 5.05 -14.83 2.22
N LEU A 77 4.02 -13.99 2.00
CA LEU A 77 2.95 -14.28 1.04
C LEU A 77 3.46 -14.36 -0.40
N ASN A 78 4.45 -13.54 -0.76
CA ASN A 78 5.08 -13.56 -2.09
C ASN A 78 6.03 -14.74 -2.30
N GLY A 79 6.46 -15.39 -1.23
CA GLY A 79 7.40 -16.52 -1.25
C GLY A 79 6.74 -17.85 -1.55
N ASP A 80 7.55 -18.90 -1.47
CA ASP A 80 7.17 -20.29 -1.68
C ASP A 80 6.83 -21.05 -0.38
N GLY A 81 6.74 -20.36 0.73
CA GLY A 81 6.55 -20.92 2.08
C GLY A 81 7.86 -21.21 2.82
N VAL A 82 9.00 -21.17 2.15
CA VAL A 82 10.34 -21.37 2.72
C VAL A 82 11.16 -20.08 2.64
N THR A 83 11.19 -19.47 1.47
CA THR A 83 11.97 -18.27 1.19
C THR A 83 11.04 -17.06 1.03
N PRO A 84 11.05 -16.10 1.96
CA PRO A 84 10.33 -14.84 1.78
C PRO A 84 10.89 -14.05 0.61
N LEU A 85 10.03 -13.53 -0.26
CA LEU A 85 10.40 -12.72 -1.41
C LEU A 85 9.92 -11.28 -1.24
N ASN A 86 10.86 -10.34 -1.38
CA ASN A 86 10.51 -8.93 -1.34
C ASN A 86 9.83 -8.49 -2.64
N SER A 87 9.00 -7.46 -2.57
CA SER A 87 8.40 -6.82 -3.74
C SER A 87 9.41 -5.86 -4.40
N ALA A 88 9.51 -5.89 -5.73
CA ALA A 88 10.27 -4.89 -6.48
C ALA A 88 9.57 -3.51 -6.46
N LEU A 89 8.24 -3.50 -6.32
CA LEU A 89 7.46 -2.27 -6.23
C LEU A 89 7.43 -1.78 -4.77
N PRO A 90 7.86 -0.54 -4.47
CA PRO A 90 7.67 0.09 -3.17
C PRO A 90 6.21 0.51 -2.99
N ALA A 91 5.35 -0.46 -2.75
CA ALA A 91 3.89 -0.29 -2.78
C ALA A 91 3.40 0.66 -1.70
N TRP A 92 4.01 0.61 -0.52
CA TRP A 92 3.61 1.44 0.61
C TRP A 92 3.96 2.91 0.41
N ASP A 93 5.11 3.21 -0.21
CA ASP A 93 5.49 4.57 -0.58
C ASP A 93 4.53 5.14 -1.63
N VAL A 94 4.14 4.34 -2.64
CA VAL A 94 3.19 4.74 -3.68
C VAL A 94 1.80 5.01 -3.09
N ILE A 95 1.30 4.11 -2.24
CA ILE A 95 0.00 4.27 -1.57
C ILE A 95 0.04 5.47 -0.61
N ALA A 96 1.13 5.63 0.16
CA ALA A 96 1.30 6.79 1.04
C ALA A 96 1.29 8.09 0.24
N GLY A 97 1.95 8.15 -0.91
CA GLY A 97 1.92 9.32 -1.80
C GLY A 97 0.50 9.69 -2.24
N GLN A 98 -0.32 8.71 -2.59
CA GLN A 98 -1.74 8.93 -2.93
C GLN A 98 -2.56 9.40 -1.71
N GLN A 99 -2.35 8.81 -0.54
CA GLN A 99 -3.03 9.24 0.68
C GLN A 99 -2.61 10.64 1.14
N ILE A 100 -1.33 11.00 0.96
CA ILE A 100 -0.82 12.36 1.18
C ILE A 100 -1.55 13.36 0.29
N ALA A 101 -1.64 13.09 -1.01
CA ALA A 101 -2.33 13.96 -1.95
C ALA A 101 -3.81 14.14 -1.57
N LEU A 102 -4.50 13.05 -1.25
CA LEU A 102 -5.89 13.09 -0.80
C LEU A 102 -6.04 13.86 0.51
N GLY A 103 -5.15 13.64 1.48
CA GLY A 103 -5.15 14.35 2.77
C GLY A 103 -4.95 15.86 2.61
N LEU A 104 -4.02 16.27 1.75
CA LEU A 104 -3.78 17.68 1.44
C LEU A 104 -4.99 18.33 0.75
N LEU A 105 -5.60 17.66 -0.23
CA LEU A 105 -6.81 18.14 -0.91
C LEU A 105 -7.99 18.27 0.06
N ALA A 106 -8.17 17.31 0.97
CA ALA A 106 -9.21 17.37 1.98
C ALA A 106 -9.01 18.52 2.95
N ALA A 107 -7.77 18.75 3.39
CA ALA A 107 -7.42 19.85 4.28
C ALA A 107 -7.54 21.22 3.58
N GLU A 108 -7.15 21.31 2.32
CA GLU A 108 -7.31 22.51 1.50
C GLU A 108 -8.81 22.86 1.31
N ARG A 109 -9.63 21.83 0.99
CA ARG A 109 -11.08 21.99 0.93
C ARG A 109 -11.68 22.46 2.27
N HIS A 110 -11.17 21.96 3.40
CA HIS A 110 -11.59 22.42 4.72
C HIS A 110 -11.19 23.89 4.92
N ARG A 111 -9.92 24.23 4.67
CA ARG A 111 -9.41 25.59 4.78
C ARG A 111 -10.19 26.59 3.91
N SER A 112 -10.51 26.23 2.67
CA SER A 112 -11.27 27.10 1.76
C SER A 112 -12.69 27.40 2.24
N ARG A 113 -13.25 26.56 3.12
CA ARG A 113 -14.61 26.72 3.67
C ARG A 113 -14.66 27.37 5.05
N THR A 114 -13.62 27.17 5.84
CA THR A 114 -13.59 27.56 7.26
C THR A 114 -12.54 28.61 7.57
N GLY A 115 -11.53 28.77 6.70
CA GLY A 115 -10.34 29.57 6.98
C GLY A 115 -9.32 28.88 7.90
N GLU A 116 -9.57 27.63 8.33
CA GLU A 116 -8.74 26.94 9.32
C GLU A 116 -7.75 25.99 8.64
N GLY A 117 -6.46 26.09 9.04
CA GLY A 117 -5.42 25.12 8.69
C GLY A 117 -5.46 23.87 9.55
N GLN A 118 -4.67 22.86 9.18
CA GLN A 118 -4.65 21.56 9.87
C GLN A 118 -3.23 20.96 9.95
N LEU A 119 -2.97 20.26 11.05
CA LEU A 119 -1.88 19.29 11.12
C LEU A 119 -2.39 17.93 10.69
N ILE A 120 -1.75 17.34 9.68
CA ILE A 120 -1.99 15.97 9.22
C ILE A 120 -0.75 15.15 9.54
N THR A 121 -0.93 14.05 10.25
CA THR A 121 0.14 13.07 10.49
C THR A 121 -0.19 11.76 9.79
N LEU A 122 0.71 11.29 8.96
CA LEU A 122 0.61 10.01 8.26
C LEU A 122 1.84 9.17 8.60
N ALA A 123 1.61 7.92 8.98
CA ALA A 123 2.68 6.97 9.23
C ALA A 123 2.70 5.88 8.16
N LEU A 124 3.86 5.60 7.57
CA LEU A 124 4.00 4.60 6.51
C LEU A 124 3.54 3.20 6.97
N ALA A 125 3.87 2.84 8.21
CA ALA A 125 3.42 1.57 8.80
C ALA A 125 1.89 1.48 8.95
N ASP A 126 1.23 2.62 9.25
CA ASP A 126 -0.24 2.65 9.36
C ASP A 126 -0.91 2.59 7.99
N VAL A 127 -0.30 3.18 6.96
CA VAL A 127 -0.73 3.04 5.56
C VAL A 127 -0.74 1.56 5.14
N ALA A 128 0.35 0.85 5.40
CA ALA A 128 0.45 -0.57 5.09
C ALA A 128 -0.58 -1.40 5.86
N LEU A 129 -0.70 -1.18 7.19
CA LEU A 129 -1.65 -1.90 8.02
C LEU A 129 -3.11 -1.63 7.60
N ALA A 130 -3.46 -0.38 7.29
CA ALA A 130 -4.78 -0.03 6.79
C ALA A 130 -5.07 -0.71 5.45
N THR A 131 -4.09 -0.76 4.55
CA THR A 131 -4.22 -1.46 3.26
C THR A 131 -4.45 -2.96 3.45
N MET A 132 -3.71 -3.61 4.36
CA MET A 132 -3.94 -5.02 4.73
C MET A 132 -5.34 -5.22 5.31
N GLY A 133 -5.84 -4.25 6.09
CA GLY A 133 -7.22 -4.26 6.59
C GLY A 133 -8.26 -4.14 5.47
N HIS A 134 -8.07 -3.23 4.52
CA HIS A 134 -8.97 -3.06 3.37
C HIS A 134 -9.01 -4.30 2.47
N LEU A 135 -7.91 -5.04 2.38
CA LEU A 135 -7.83 -6.32 1.65
C LEU A 135 -8.45 -7.49 2.42
N GLY A 136 -8.90 -7.28 3.66
CA GLY A 136 -9.50 -8.31 4.51
C GLY A 136 -8.50 -9.18 5.26
N TYR A 137 -7.19 -8.99 5.09
CA TYR A 137 -6.16 -9.84 5.69
C TYR A 137 -6.14 -9.80 7.22
N LEU A 138 -6.47 -8.65 7.81
CA LEU A 138 -6.58 -8.54 9.27
C LEU A 138 -7.78 -9.32 9.80
N ALA A 139 -8.93 -9.25 9.12
CA ALA A 139 -10.11 -10.02 9.48
C ALA A 139 -9.86 -11.52 9.30
N GLU A 140 -9.22 -11.93 8.21
CA GLU A 140 -8.83 -13.31 7.97
C GLU A 140 -7.92 -13.84 9.09
N ALA A 141 -6.88 -13.10 9.48
CA ALA A 141 -5.98 -13.48 10.56
C ALA A 141 -6.67 -13.57 11.93
N GLN A 142 -7.76 -12.83 12.13
CA GLN A 142 -8.54 -12.85 13.40
C GLN A 142 -9.58 -13.95 13.43
N LEU A 143 -10.17 -14.32 12.29
CA LEU A 143 -11.30 -15.24 12.20
C LEU A 143 -10.88 -16.67 11.84
N ASN A 144 -9.80 -16.83 11.08
CA ASN A 144 -9.29 -18.13 10.68
C ASN A 144 -8.23 -18.60 11.70
N GLU A 145 -8.28 -19.87 12.05
CA GLU A 145 -7.29 -20.48 12.94
C GLU A 145 -5.91 -20.64 12.31
N ASN A 146 -5.88 -20.65 10.98
CA ASN A 146 -4.65 -20.82 10.18
C ASN A 146 -4.28 -19.53 9.44
N PRO A 147 -2.99 -19.17 9.42
CA PRO A 147 -2.53 -18.06 8.59
C PRO A 147 -2.71 -18.38 7.10
N ARG A 148 -2.86 -17.33 6.30
CA ARG A 148 -2.85 -17.46 4.84
C ARG A 148 -1.54 -18.13 4.39
N PRO A 149 -1.60 -19.14 3.50
CA PRO A 149 -0.39 -19.76 2.99
C PRO A 149 0.43 -18.81 2.10
N ALA A 150 1.68 -19.12 1.90
CA ALA A 150 2.49 -18.45 0.89
C ALA A 150 1.91 -18.73 -0.50
N MET A 151 1.85 -17.67 -1.32
CA MET A 151 1.14 -17.70 -2.59
C MET A 151 2.07 -17.89 -3.78
N GLY A 152 3.33 -17.43 -3.67
CA GLY A 152 4.22 -17.39 -4.83
C GLY A 152 3.56 -16.65 -5.99
N ASN A 153 3.52 -17.33 -7.15
CA ASN A 153 2.84 -16.81 -8.34
C ASN A 153 1.36 -17.23 -8.46
N HIS A 154 0.79 -17.88 -7.42
CA HIS A 154 -0.62 -18.23 -7.41
C HIS A 154 -1.50 -17.03 -7.04
N ILE A 155 -2.69 -16.97 -7.62
CA ILE A 155 -3.73 -16.01 -7.21
C ILE A 155 -4.59 -16.66 -6.13
N PHE A 156 -4.69 -16.02 -4.99
CA PHE A 156 -5.47 -16.56 -3.86
C PHE A 156 -6.97 -16.62 -4.18
N GLY A 157 -7.56 -17.77 -3.85
CA GLY A 157 -9.01 -17.99 -3.90
C GLY A 157 -9.57 -18.25 -5.30
N THR A 158 -8.72 -18.33 -6.35
CA THR A 158 -9.18 -18.63 -7.70
C THR A 158 -8.08 -19.28 -8.53
N PHE A 159 -8.41 -19.78 -9.72
CA PHE A 159 -7.41 -20.29 -10.63
C PHE A 159 -6.55 -19.16 -11.21
N GLY A 160 -5.27 -19.20 -10.93
CA GLY A 160 -4.30 -18.26 -11.49
C GLY A 160 -2.88 -18.66 -11.12
N HIS A 161 -2.05 -18.91 -12.15
CA HIS A 161 -0.66 -19.30 -11.99
C HIS A 161 0.12 -19.03 -13.28
N ASP A 162 1.44 -18.94 -13.17
CA ASP A 162 2.34 -18.87 -14.32
C ASP A 162 2.81 -20.25 -14.75
N PHE A 163 2.88 -20.47 -16.05
CA PHE A 163 3.23 -21.74 -16.68
C PHE A 163 4.47 -21.57 -17.55
N LEU A 164 5.38 -22.52 -17.48
CA LEU A 164 6.53 -22.58 -18.37
C LEU A 164 6.08 -23.16 -19.73
N CYS A 165 6.29 -22.41 -20.79
CA CYS A 165 5.98 -22.82 -22.15
C CYS A 165 7.11 -23.67 -22.77
N ALA A 166 6.82 -24.35 -23.88
CA ALA A 166 7.77 -25.23 -24.56
C ALA A 166 9.01 -24.48 -25.10
N ASP A 167 8.90 -23.20 -25.37
CA ASP A 167 9.99 -22.33 -25.83
C ASP A 167 10.84 -21.75 -24.69
N GLY A 168 10.51 -22.09 -23.43
CA GLY A 168 11.20 -21.58 -22.24
C GLY A 168 10.65 -20.26 -21.67
N GLU A 169 9.71 -19.62 -22.37
CA GLU A 169 9.03 -18.43 -21.88
C GLU A 169 7.96 -18.80 -20.85
N ARG A 170 7.47 -17.82 -20.09
CA ARG A 170 6.39 -18.00 -19.09
C ARG A 170 5.17 -17.22 -19.47
N VAL A 171 4.01 -17.83 -19.26
CA VAL A 171 2.70 -17.20 -19.46
C VAL A 171 1.89 -17.25 -18.18
N MET A 172 1.27 -16.13 -17.79
CA MET A 172 0.32 -16.08 -16.68
C MET A 172 -1.08 -16.41 -17.21
N ILE A 173 -1.72 -17.45 -16.65
CA ILE A 173 -3.09 -17.83 -16.99
C ILE A 173 -3.97 -17.59 -15.77
N VAL A 174 -5.08 -16.86 -15.98
CA VAL A 174 -5.99 -16.46 -14.91
C VAL A 174 -7.42 -16.74 -15.30
N GLY A 175 -8.17 -17.41 -14.41
CA GLY A 175 -9.57 -17.77 -14.62
C GLY A 175 -10.42 -17.45 -13.41
N VAL A 176 -10.69 -16.16 -13.16
CA VAL A 176 -11.46 -15.67 -12.00
C VAL A 176 -12.95 -16.09 -12.14
N SER A 177 -13.56 -15.86 -13.28
CA SER A 177 -14.97 -16.20 -13.48
C SER A 177 -15.18 -17.65 -13.96
N PRO A 178 -16.38 -18.24 -13.75
CA PRO A 178 -16.69 -19.56 -14.29
C PRO A 178 -16.53 -19.66 -15.82
N ASN A 179 -16.89 -18.61 -16.54
CA ASN A 179 -16.76 -18.57 -18.00
C ASN A 179 -15.28 -18.57 -18.44
N GLN A 180 -14.42 -17.84 -17.73
CA GLN A 180 -12.97 -17.85 -18.00
C GLN A 180 -12.37 -19.22 -17.71
N TRP A 181 -12.74 -19.85 -16.61
CA TRP A 181 -12.35 -21.22 -16.30
C TRP A 181 -12.74 -22.20 -17.40
N GLN A 182 -14.00 -22.19 -17.83
CA GLN A 182 -14.50 -23.04 -18.91
C GLN A 182 -13.75 -22.81 -20.23
N ALA A 183 -13.42 -21.53 -20.52
CA ALA A 183 -12.64 -21.19 -21.71
C ALA A 183 -11.23 -21.75 -21.62
N ILE A 184 -10.56 -21.69 -20.46
CA ILE A 184 -9.23 -22.30 -20.24
C ILE A 184 -9.31 -23.80 -20.47
N VAL A 185 -10.23 -24.51 -19.81
CA VAL A 185 -10.43 -25.95 -19.95
C VAL A 185 -10.66 -26.37 -21.40
N LYS A 186 -11.44 -25.57 -22.13
CA LYS A 186 -11.73 -25.81 -23.55
C LYS A 186 -10.50 -25.59 -24.44
N VAL A 187 -9.78 -24.49 -24.25
CA VAL A 187 -8.63 -24.14 -25.11
C VAL A 187 -7.45 -25.10 -24.89
N THR A 188 -7.27 -25.58 -23.66
CA THR A 188 -6.21 -26.53 -23.29
C THR A 188 -6.60 -28.00 -23.53
N ASP A 189 -7.83 -28.26 -23.96
CA ASP A 189 -8.40 -29.61 -24.18
C ASP A 189 -8.25 -30.54 -22.96
N CYS A 190 -8.32 -29.97 -21.74
CA CYS A 190 -8.09 -30.71 -20.51
C CYS A 190 -9.39 -31.13 -19.76
N ALA A 191 -10.57 -31.10 -20.43
CA ALA A 191 -11.85 -31.37 -19.79
C ALA A 191 -11.89 -32.75 -19.08
N ASN A 192 -11.38 -33.79 -19.71
CA ASN A 192 -11.35 -35.14 -19.14
C ASN A 192 -10.43 -35.21 -17.92
N SER A 193 -9.24 -34.60 -17.99
CA SER A 193 -8.28 -34.56 -16.87
C SER A 193 -8.85 -33.79 -15.68
N VAL A 194 -9.51 -32.66 -15.94
CA VAL A 194 -10.18 -31.87 -14.91
C VAL A 194 -11.32 -32.64 -14.24
N ALA A 195 -12.14 -33.37 -15.02
CA ALA A 195 -13.20 -34.21 -14.49
C ALA A 195 -12.69 -35.38 -13.65
N ALA A 196 -11.61 -36.04 -14.09
CA ALA A 196 -10.97 -37.10 -13.34
C ALA A 196 -10.40 -36.60 -12.00
N LEU A 197 -9.69 -35.47 -12.03
CA LEU A 197 -9.13 -34.82 -10.82
C LEU A 197 -10.23 -34.36 -9.85
N ALA A 198 -11.32 -33.78 -10.36
CA ALA A 198 -12.47 -33.40 -9.55
C ALA A 198 -13.08 -34.57 -8.80
N SER A 199 -13.19 -35.75 -9.48
CA SER A 199 -13.68 -36.97 -8.85
C SER A 199 -12.71 -37.56 -7.83
N GLU A 200 -11.42 -37.54 -8.12
CA GLU A 200 -10.38 -38.07 -7.24
C GLU A 200 -10.26 -37.30 -5.93
N LEU A 201 -10.34 -35.97 -6.01
CA LEU A 201 -10.17 -35.06 -4.86
C LEU A 201 -11.50 -34.66 -4.20
N ASP A 202 -12.66 -35.15 -4.68
CA ASP A 202 -13.99 -34.73 -4.24
C ASP A 202 -14.20 -33.21 -4.30
N LEU A 203 -13.72 -32.57 -5.38
CA LEU A 203 -13.78 -31.14 -5.60
C LEU A 203 -14.85 -30.78 -6.65
N ASN A 204 -15.39 -29.58 -6.54
CA ASN A 204 -16.31 -29.02 -7.54
C ASN A 204 -15.68 -27.77 -8.18
N PHE A 205 -14.97 -27.90 -9.28
CA PHE A 205 -14.34 -26.79 -10.01
C PHE A 205 -15.35 -25.79 -10.62
N GLY A 206 -16.65 -26.00 -10.48
CA GLY A 206 -17.66 -24.96 -10.65
C GLY A 206 -17.61 -23.88 -9.55
N LYS A 207 -17.12 -24.23 -8.36
CA LYS A 207 -16.87 -23.27 -7.26
C LYS A 207 -15.49 -22.67 -7.41
N GLU A 208 -15.39 -21.36 -7.14
CA GLU A 208 -14.14 -20.61 -7.30
C GLU A 208 -13.03 -21.11 -6.38
N GLY A 209 -13.35 -21.32 -5.10
CA GLY A 209 -12.39 -21.78 -4.09
C GLY A 209 -11.80 -23.17 -4.37
N ASP A 210 -12.54 -24.06 -5.04
CA ASP A 210 -12.08 -25.41 -5.36
C ASP A 210 -11.13 -25.44 -6.59
N ARG A 211 -10.94 -24.29 -7.26
CA ARG A 211 -10.02 -24.10 -8.39
C ARG A 211 -8.63 -23.59 -7.97
N PHE A 212 -8.51 -23.24 -6.71
CA PHE A 212 -7.26 -22.72 -6.12
C PHE A 212 -6.28 -23.82 -5.69
#